data_199718bafd537b6ac23da78a6a85858b
#
_entry.id   199718bafd537b6ac23da78a6a85858b
#
_cell.length_a   1.000
_cell.length_b   1.000
_cell.length_c   1.000
_cell.angle_alpha   90.00
_cell.angle_beta   90.00
_cell.angle_gamma   90.00
#
_symmetry.space_group_name_H-M   'P 1'
#
loop_
_entity.id
_entity.type
_entity.pdbx_description
1 polymer ?
#
loop_
_entity_poly.entity_id
_entity_poly.type
_entity_poly.pdbx_seq_one_letter_code
_entity_poly.pdbx_strand_id
1 'polypeptide(L)'
;MSTMTANDRATWNRPADVVHIAVAYHSGFGHTARQARAVAEGAGAVDGVSVGLHPVDAPDERLWAALQEADAIVFGSPTYMGGASAAFRAFAERTGRLMEDGLRWRDKIAAGFTCSGSMSGDKVNTLTDLAVFAAQHGMIWVGLAHRAGWNTSHGSVEDLNRLGGWLGALAQANADESAEVVPPESDLRTARELGRRVAEVTSAFRRGPATGPAPAAAPEDTPAAALAG
;
A
#
# COMPACT_ATOMS: atom_id res chain seq x y z
N MET A 1 -4.14 -12.21 29.51
CA MET A 1 -3.36 -12.76 28.39
C MET A 1 -4.26 -13.76 27.69
N SER A 2 -4.91 -13.34 26.60
CA SER A 2 -5.75 -14.25 25.79
C SER A 2 -4.82 -15.00 24.83
N THR A 3 -4.78 -16.31 24.95
CA THR A 3 -4.03 -17.18 24.02
C THR A 3 -4.72 -17.14 22.65
N MET A 4 -4.01 -16.70 21.62
CA MET A 4 -4.46 -16.79 20.23
C MET A 4 -4.89 -18.24 19.96
N THR A 5 -6.14 -18.44 19.62
CA THR A 5 -6.67 -19.76 19.27
C THR A 5 -6.19 -20.17 17.87
N ALA A 6 -6.15 -21.47 17.59
CA ALA A 6 -5.76 -22.01 16.26
C ALA A 6 -6.63 -21.47 15.12
N ASN A 7 -7.81 -20.93 15.43
CA ASN A 7 -8.75 -20.35 14.46
C ASN A 7 -8.30 -18.98 13.93
N ASP A 8 -7.43 -18.24 14.65
CA ASP A 8 -6.91 -16.94 14.21
C ASP A 8 -5.88 -17.08 13.07
N ARG A 9 -5.36 -18.29 12.85
CA ARG A 9 -4.45 -18.62 11.73
C ARG A 9 -5.18 -19.16 10.50
N ALA A 10 -6.47 -19.40 10.57
CA ALA A 10 -7.24 -20.06 9.50
C ALA A 10 -7.37 -19.21 8.22
N THR A 11 -7.15 -17.90 8.29
CA THR A 11 -7.21 -17.02 7.12
C THR A 11 -6.03 -17.21 6.16
N TRP A 12 -4.91 -17.79 6.61
CA TRP A 12 -3.70 -18.02 5.81
C TRP A 12 -3.74 -19.31 4.99
N ASN A 13 -4.72 -20.18 5.21
CA ASN A 13 -4.83 -21.50 4.58
C ASN A 13 -5.92 -21.56 3.48
N ARG A 14 -6.24 -20.40 2.87
CA ARG A 14 -7.05 -20.39 1.64
C ARG A 14 -6.27 -21.03 0.49
N PRO A 15 -6.93 -21.76 -0.43
CA PRO A 15 -6.27 -22.26 -1.64
C PRO A 15 -5.52 -21.11 -2.33
N ALA A 16 -4.28 -21.37 -2.73
CA ALA A 16 -3.32 -20.35 -3.18
C ALA A 16 -3.63 -19.74 -4.57
N ASP A 17 -4.84 -19.93 -5.09
CA ASP A 17 -5.08 -19.74 -6.52
C ASP A 17 -5.26 -18.29 -6.95
N VAL A 18 -5.76 -17.39 -6.07
CA VAL A 18 -5.94 -15.98 -6.43
C VAL A 18 -5.59 -15.06 -5.25
N VAL A 19 -4.77 -14.05 -5.50
CA VAL A 19 -4.47 -12.96 -4.56
C VAL A 19 -5.51 -11.85 -4.75
N HIS A 20 -6.17 -11.43 -3.68
CA HIS A 20 -7.16 -10.37 -3.70
C HIS A 20 -6.57 -9.05 -3.18
N ILE A 21 -6.62 -8.01 -4.02
CA ILE A 21 -6.15 -6.67 -3.66
C ILE A 21 -7.33 -5.69 -3.71
N ALA A 22 -7.53 -4.96 -2.62
CA ALA A 22 -8.50 -3.87 -2.57
C ALA A 22 -7.77 -2.53 -2.67
N VAL A 23 -8.20 -1.67 -3.59
CA VAL A 23 -7.76 -0.27 -3.65
C VAL A 23 -8.85 0.59 -3.02
N ALA A 24 -8.63 0.99 -1.76
CA ALA A 24 -9.56 1.78 -0.95
C ALA A 24 -9.19 3.27 -1.04
N TYR A 25 -10.03 4.11 -1.66
CA TYR A 25 -9.64 5.49 -1.95
C TYR A 25 -10.77 6.49 -1.84
N HIS A 26 -10.41 7.75 -1.51
CA HIS A 26 -11.26 8.93 -1.70
C HIS A 26 -10.75 9.76 -2.88
N SER A 27 -11.68 10.41 -3.59
CA SER A 27 -11.35 11.33 -4.69
C SER A 27 -12.37 12.44 -4.83
N GLY A 28 -12.03 13.68 -4.41
CA GLY A 28 -12.94 14.82 -4.49
C GLY A 28 -13.14 15.35 -5.91
N PHE A 29 -12.09 15.37 -6.74
CA PHE A 29 -12.10 15.95 -8.10
C PHE A 29 -11.77 14.93 -9.21
N GLY A 30 -11.74 13.65 -8.89
CA GLY A 30 -11.45 12.59 -9.88
C GLY A 30 -9.97 12.24 -10.07
N HIS A 31 -9.03 13.12 -9.71
CA HIS A 31 -7.59 12.92 -9.93
C HIS A 31 -7.05 11.70 -9.17
N THR A 32 -7.39 11.57 -7.89
CA THR A 32 -7.02 10.40 -7.09
C THR A 32 -7.69 9.12 -7.59
N ALA A 33 -8.93 9.20 -8.12
CA ALA A 33 -9.60 8.07 -8.73
C ALA A 33 -8.89 7.59 -10.01
N ARG A 34 -8.35 8.53 -10.82
CA ARG A 34 -7.51 8.18 -11.98
C ARG A 34 -6.22 7.48 -11.54
N GLN A 35 -5.57 7.97 -10.49
CA GLN A 35 -4.40 7.32 -9.90
C GLN A 35 -4.74 5.94 -9.33
N ALA A 36 -5.91 5.78 -8.66
CA ALA A 36 -6.39 4.50 -8.14
C ALA A 36 -6.59 3.45 -9.24
N ARG A 37 -7.14 3.87 -10.41
CA ARG A 37 -7.24 2.99 -11.59
C ARG A 37 -5.87 2.53 -12.07
N ALA A 38 -4.89 3.42 -12.14
CA ALA A 38 -3.52 3.07 -12.52
C ALA A 38 -2.87 2.07 -11.54
N VAL A 39 -3.08 2.24 -10.22
CA VAL A 39 -2.65 1.25 -9.22
C VAL A 39 -3.31 -0.11 -9.48
N ALA A 40 -4.62 -0.12 -9.72
CA ALA A 40 -5.36 -1.35 -9.99
C ALA A 40 -4.91 -2.03 -11.29
N GLU A 41 -4.64 -1.27 -12.36
CA GLU A 41 -4.09 -1.77 -13.62
C GLU A 41 -2.73 -2.45 -13.39
N GLY A 42 -1.83 -1.80 -12.65
CA GLY A 42 -0.51 -2.37 -12.35
C GLY A 42 -0.58 -3.64 -11.52
N ALA A 43 -1.47 -3.70 -10.52
CA ALA A 43 -1.67 -4.90 -9.71
C ALA A 43 -2.32 -6.04 -10.50
N GLY A 44 -3.33 -5.73 -11.31
CA GLY A 44 -4.05 -6.70 -12.14
C GLY A 44 -3.22 -7.25 -13.32
N ALA A 45 -2.08 -6.62 -13.65
CA ALA A 45 -1.14 -7.14 -14.65
C ALA A 45 -0.30 -8.33 -14.12
N VAL A 46 -0.37 -8.65 -12.83
CA VAL A 46 0.33 -9.79 -12.23
C VAL A 46 -0.58 -11.02 -12.26
N ASP A 47 -0.08 -12.13 -12.78
CA ASP A 47 -0.82 -13.38 -12.88
C ASP A 47 -1.34 -13.86 -11.51
N GLY A 48 -2.56 -14.36 -11.47
CA GLY A 48 -3.20 -14.86 -10.26
C GLY A 48 -3.64 -13.76 -9.28
N VAL A 49 -3.76 -12.50 -9.74
CA VAL A 49 -4.21 -11.38 -8.91
C VAL A 49 -5.58 -10.87 -9.37
N SER A 50 -6.48 -10.68 -8.41
CA SER A 50 -7.79 -10.02 -8.59
C SER A 50 -7.78 -8.69 -7.85
N VAL A 51 -8.24 -7.62 -8.49
CA VAL A 51 -8.20 -6.26 -7.92
C VAL A 51 -9.59 -5.64 -7.92
N GLY A 52 -9.99 -5.08 -6.78
CA GLY A 52 -11.20 -4.28 -6.63
C GLY A 52 -10.90 -2.80 -6.36
N LEU A 53 -11.67 -1.90 -6.99
CA LEU A 53 -11.64 -0.45 -6.73
C LEU A 53 -12.80 -0.08 -5.81
N HIS A 54 -12.49 0.53 -4.67
CA HIS A 54 -13.45 0.79 -3.59
C HIS A 54 -13.38 2.25 -3.12
N PRO A 55 -14.28 3.13 -3.62
CA PRO A 55 -14.46 4.46 -3.02
C PRO A 55 -14.89 4.35 -1.55
N VAL A 56 -14.31 5.20 -0.68
CA VAL A 56 -14.57 5.15 0.77
C VAL A 56 -15.52 6.24 1.27
N ASP A 57 -16.10 7.03 0.37
CA ASP A 57 -16.95 8.19 0.73
C ASP A 57 -18.26 7.78 1.42
N ALA A 58 -18.81 6.65 0.99
CA ALA A 58 -20.05 6.08 1.51
C ALA A 58 -19.87 4.59 1.81
N PRO A 59 -19.20 4.23 2.91
CA PRO A 59 -18.90 2.84 3.24
C PRO A 59 -20.19 2.03 3.47
N ASP A 60 -20.34 0.98 2.68
CA ASP A 60 -21.41 -0.02 2.78
C ASP A 60 -20.88 -1.41 3.18
N GLU A 61 -21.78 -2.38 3.32
CA GLU A 61 -21.40 -3.76 3.67
C GLU A 61 -20.49 -4.41 2.62
N ARG A 62 -20.62 -4.05 1.35
CA ARG A 62 -19.80 -4.59 0.25
C ARG A 62 -18.36 -4.13 0.36
N LEU A 63 -18.16 -2.84 0.68
CA LEU A 63 -16.83 -2.30 0.96
C LEU A 63 -16.18 -3.06 2.13
N TRP A 64 -16.89 -3.19 3.25
CA TRP A 64 -16.33 -3.88 4.43
C TRP A 64 -16.00 -5.34 4.15
N ALA A 65 -16.85 -6.06 3.41
CA ALA A 65 -16.59 -7.44 2.99
C ALA A 65 -15.35 -7.52 2.10
N ALA A 66 -15.24 -6.65 1.09
CA ALA A 66 -14.10 -6.63 0.18
C ALA A 66 -12.77 -6.35 0.90
N LEU A 67 -12.75 -5.38 1.83
CA LEU A 67 -11.55 -5.09 2.64
C LEU A 67 -11.19 -6.23 3.60
N GLN A 68 -12.22 -6.94 4.12
CA GLN A 68 -11.99 -8.09 4.98
C GLN A 68 -11.43 -9.29 4.20
N GLU A 69 -11.86 -9.49 2.97
CA GLU A 69 -11.43 -10.60 2.13
C GLU A 69 -10.08 -10.35 1.44
N ALA A 70 -9.69 -9.09 1.26
CA ALA A 70 -8.44 -8.74 0.60
C ALA A 70 -7.20 -9.25 1.36
N ASP A 71 -6.19 -9.69 0.62
CA ASP A 71 -4.85 -10.03 1.12
C ASP A 71 -3.97 -8.78 1.26
N ALA A 72 -4.25 -7.79 0.42
CA ALA A 72 -3.61 -6.47 0.47
C ALA A 72 -4.64 -5.36 0.31
N ILE A 73 -4.40 -4.22 0.98
CA ILE A 73 -5.20 -3.02 0.82
C ILE A 73 -4.28 -1.85 0.46
N VAL A 74 -4.53 -1.25 -0.70
CA VAL A 74 -3.81 -0.03 -1.12
C VAL A 74 -4.69 1.17 -0.83
N PHE A 75 -4.22 2.05 0.05
CA PHE A 75 -4.97 3.23 0.49
C PHE A 75 -4.65 4.44 -0.37
N GLY A 76 -5.69 5.16 -0.80
CA GLY A 76 -5.56 6.36 -1.61
C GLY A 76 -6.34 7.55 -1.06
N SER A 77 -5.68 8.69 -0.93
CA SER A 77 -6.34 9.94 -0.53
C SER A 77 -5.71 11.11 -1.26
N PRO A 78 -6.49 12.13 -1.68
CA PRO A 78 -5.89 13.40 -2.05
C PRO A 78 -5.25 14.03 -0.81
N THR A 79 -4.19 14.82 -1.01
CA THR A 79 -3.64 15.68 0.03
C THR A 79 -4.39 17.00 0.05
N TYR A 80 -5.23 17.20 1.06
CA TYR A 80 -5.94 18.45 1.31
C TYR A 80 -5.45 19.08 2.62
N MET A 81 -5.12 20.36 2.59
CA MET A 81 -4.59 21.10 3.74
C MET A 81 -3.43 20.37 4.44
N GLY A 82 -2.55 19.75 3.63
CA GLY A 82 -1.34 19.09 4.10
C GLY A 82 -1.51 17.68 4.66
N GLY A 83 -2.70 17.06 4.56
CA GLY A 83 -2.97 15.72 5.08
C GLY A 83 -3.99 14.94 4.27
N ALA A 84 -4.31 13.74 4.73
CA ALA A 84 -5.37 12.95 4.13
C ALA A 84 -6.73 13.68 4.23
N SER A 85 -7.55 13.55 3.20
CA SER A 85 -8.86 14.21 3.14
C SER A 85 -9.77 13.83 4.30
N ALA A 86 -10.68 14.73 4.67
CA ALA A 86 -11.65 14.49 5.75
C ALA A 86 -12.51 13.24 5.49
N ALA A 87 -12.90 12.98 4.24
CA ALA A 87 -13.66 11.78 3.88
C ALA A 87 -12.86 10.50 4.12
N PHE A 88 -11.57 10.47 3.75
CA PHE A 88 -10.71 9.32 4.06
C PHE A 88 -10.52 9.15 5.58
N ARG A 89 -10.33 10.25 6.30
CA ARG A 89 -10.20 10.21 7.77
C ARG A 89 -11.47 9.70 8.44
N ALA A 90 -12.64 10.13 7.98
CA ALA A 90 -13.93 9.62 8.49
C ALA A 90 -14.10 8.11 8.23
N PHE A 91 -13.63 7.61 7.08
CA PHE A 91 -13.54 6.17 6.83
C PHE A 91 -12.59 5.49 7.81
N ALA A 92 -11.37 6.05 7.99
CA ALA A 92 -10.37 5.49 8.90
C ALA A 92 -10.90 5.38 10.34
N GLU A 93 -11.59 6.40 10.86
CA GLU A 93 -12.20 6.36 12.19
C GLU A 93 -13.21 5.22 12.34
N ARG A 94 -14.00 4.92 11.29
CA ARG A 94 -14.98 3.83 11.31
C ARG A 94 -14.34 2.44 11.39
N THR A 95 -13.07 2.30 11.03
CA THR A 95 -12.34 1.03 11.13
C THR A 95 -11.93 0.69 12.56
N GLY A 96 -12.06 1.62 13.53
CA GLY A 96 -11.69 1.40 14.93
C GLY A 96 -12.30 0.12 15.52
N ARG A 97 -13.56 -0.19 15.17
CA ARG A 97 -14.23 -1.46 15.57
C ARG A 97 -13.48 -2.73 15.11
N LEU A 98 -12.75 -2.68 14.00
CA LEU A 98 -11.97 -3.83 13.50
C LEU A 98 -10.70 -4.05 14.32
N MET A 99 -10.21 -3.00 14.99
CA MET A 99 -9.07 -3.08 15.92
C MET A 99 -9.49 -3.72 17.24
N GLU A 100 -10.67 -3.33 17.76
CA GLU A 100 -11.24 -3.88 19.00
C GLU A 100 -11.56 -5.38 18.87
N ASP A 101 -11.93 -5.81 17.67
CA ASP A 101 -12.28 -7.20 17.34
C ASP A 101 -11.03 -8.01 16.87
N GLY A 102 -9.88 -7.79 17.51
CA GLY A 102 -8.67 -8.60 17.34
C GLY A 102 -7.77 -8.26 16.16
N LEU A 103 -7.71 -6.98 15.73
CA LEU A 103 -6.88 -6.52 14.62
C LEU A 103 -7.14 -7.33 13.34
N ARG A 104 -8.36 -7.33 12.85
CA ARG A 104 -8.82 -8.16 11.70
C ARG A 104 -7.99 -7.99 10.42
N TRP A 105 -7.26 -6.88 10.26
CA TRP A 105 -6.37 -6.63 9.12
C TRP A 105 -4.90 -6.96 9.40
N ARG A 106 -4.62 -7.51 10.57
CA ARG A 106 -3.26 -7.89 10.95
C ARG A 106 -2.62 -8.74 9.87
N ASP A 107 -1.36 -8.43 9.58
CA ASP A 107 -0.51 -9.10 8.60
C ASP A 107 -0.95 -8.98 7.13
N LYS A 108 -2.05 -8.26 6.80
CA LYS A 108 -2.33 -7.89 5.42
C LYS A 108 -1.26 -6.92 4.91
N ILE A 109 -0.95 -7.01 3.63
CA ILE A 109 -0.05 -6.05 2.98
C ILE A 109 -0.78 -4.71 2.81
N ALA A 110 -0.08 -3.61 3.07
CA ALA A 110 -0.58 -2.26 2.86
C ALA A 110 0.39 -1.42 2.04
N ALA A 111 -0.13 -0.48 1.27
CA ALA A 111 0.62 0.55 0.57
C ALA A 111 -0.25 1.81 0.44
N GLY A 112 0.32 2.90 -0.06
CA GLY A 112 -0.45 4.13 -0.22
C GLY A 112 -0.05 4.96 -1.43
N PHE A 113 -1.01 5.79 -1.87
CA PHE A 113 -0.79 6.79 -2.91
C PHE A 113 -1.58 8.06 -2.61
N THR A 114 -1.10 9.18 -3.14
CA THR A 114 -1.76 10.48 -2.97
C THR A 114 -1.52 11.41 -4.15
N CYS A 115 -2.45 12.34 -4.34
CA CYS A 115 -2.41 13.37 -5.35
C CYS A 115 -2.66 14.76 -4.73
N SER A 116 -1.98 15.79 -5.21
CA SER A 116 -2.28 17.19 -4.87
C SER A 116 -1.95 18.13 -6.03
N GLY A 117 -2.46 19.38 -5.98
CA GLY A 117 -2.23 20.40 -7.00
C GLY A 117 -0.78 20.89 -7.07
N SER A 118 -0.11 21.02 -5.93
CA SER A 118 1.28 21.49 -5.88
C SER A 118 2.29 20.34 -6.02
N MET A 119 3.48 20.61 -6.53
CA MET A 119 4.53 19.60 -6.75
C MET A 119 4.93 18.90 -5.46
N SER A 120 5.31 19.62 -4.42
CA SER A 120 5.56 19.07 -3.09
C SER A 120 4.22 18.77 -2.39
N GLY A 121 3.41 19.80 -2.14
CA GLY A 121 2.05 19.74 -1.63
C GLY A 121 1.89 18.98 -0.32
N ASP A 122 2.98 18.82 0.45
CA ASP A 122 3.01 18.08 1.71
C ASP A 122 2.49 16.63 1.59
N LYS A 123 2.64 16.05 0.41
CA LYS A 123 2.17 14.68 0.10
C LYS A 123 2.76 13.61 1.01
N VAL A 124 4.00 13.81 1.48
CA VAL A 124 4.64 12.87 2.40
C VAL A 124 3.87 12.75 3.70
N ASN A 125 3.25 13.84 4.19
CA ASN A 125 2.43 13.80 5.40
C ASN A 125 1.20 12.90 5.20
N THR A 126 0.51 13.00 4.06
CA THR A 126 -0.59 12.09 3.73
C THR A 126 -0.13 10.63 3.70
N LEU A 127 1.00 10.32 3.06
CA LEU A 127 1.52 8.94 3.04
C LEU A 127 1.92 8.46 4.44
N THR A 128 2.46 9.33 5.29
CA THR A 128 2.76 9.02 6.69
C THR A 128 1.47 8.71 7.46
N ASP A 129 0.42 9.52 7.27
CA ASP A 129 -0.90 9.25 7.84
C ASP A 129 -1.42 7.86 7.47
N LEU A 130 -1.34 7.50 6.18
CA LEU A 130 -1.79 6.20 5.68
C LEU A 130 -0.94 5.05 6.24
N ALA A 131 0.38 5.24 6.34
CA ALA A 131 1.29 4.23 6.90
C ALA A 131 1.06 4.00 8.39
N VAL A 132 0.85 5.08 9.17
CA VAL A 132 0.50 4.99 10.60
C VAL A 132 -0.85 4.30 10.78
N PHE A 133 -1.85 4.67 9.96
CA PHE A 133 -3.16 4.01 9.95
C PHE A 133 -3.03 2.50 9.69
N ALA A 134 -2.27 2.10 8.68
CA ALA A 134 -2.00 0.68 8.39
C ALA A 134 -1.30 -0.02 9.56
N ALA A 135 -0.30 0.63 10.17
CA ALA A 135 0.43 0.09 11.32
C ALA A 135 -0.46 -0.13 12.55
N GLN A 136 -1.43 0.78 12.81
CA GLN A 136 -2.42 0.61 13.88
C GLN A 136 -3.28 -0.65 13.68
N HIS A 137 -3.53 -1.05 12.44
CA HIS A 137 -4.22 -2.30 12.09
C HIS A 137 -3.30 -3.53 12.06
N GLY A 138 -2.01 -3.37 12.39
CA GLY A 138 -1.03 -4.47 12.34
C GLY A 138 -0.66 -4.91 10.92
N MET A 139 -0.89 -4.05 9.92
CA MET A 139 -0.58 -4.35 8.52
C MET A 139 0.92 -4.15 8.22
N ILE A 140 1.40 -4.77 7.15
CA ILE A 140 2.78 -4.68 6.66
C ILE A 140 2.85 -3.66 5.53
N TRP A 141 3.52 -2.52 5.76
CA TRP A 141 3.63 -1.46 4.78
C TRP A 141 4.67 -1.75 3.69
N VAL A 142 4.28 -1.58 2.44
CA VAL A 142 5.13 -1.71 1.25
C VAL A 142 5.29 -0.35 0.58
N GLY A 143 6.51 0.17 0.55
CA GLY A 143 6.86 1.39 -0.18
C GLY A 143 7.04 1.16 -1.67
N LEU A 144 7.24 2.25 -2.43
CA LEU A 144 7.33 2.23 -3.89
C LEU A 144 8.56 1.43 -4.40
N ALA A 145 9.69 1.47 -3.68
CA ALA A 145 10.96 0.85 -4.05
C ALA A 145 11.47 1.22 -5.45
N HIS A 146 11.15 2.41 -5.91
CA HIS A 146 11.61 2.96 -7.19
C HIS A 146 12.40 4.25 -6.95
N ARG A 147 13.60 4.35 -7.52
CA ARG A 147 14.42 5.57 -7.41
C ARG A 147 13.69 6.74 -8.08
N ALA A 148 13.92 7.96 -7.56
CA ALA A 148 13.46 9.15 -8.23
C ALA A 148 14.14 9.27 -9.61
N GLY A 149 13.36 9.32 -10.69
CA GLY A 149 13.89 9.42 -12.03
C GLY A 149 14.44 10.83 -12.33
N TRP A 150 13.72 11.85 -11.89
CA TRP A 150 14.10 13.25 -12.14
C TRP A 150 14.89 13.86 -10.97
N ASN A 151 16.04 13.30 -10.69
CA ASN A 151 16.96 13.79 -9.63
C ASN A 151 18.37 14.07 -10.13
N THR A 152 18.58 14.10 -11.44
CA THR A 152 19.82 14.46 -12.11
C THR A 152 19.54 15.39 -13.29
N SER A 153 20.60 16.04 -13.83
CA SER A 153 20.49 16.90 -15.02
C SER A 153 20.05 16.15 -16.28
N HIS A 154 20.10 14.82 -16.28
CA HIS A 154 19.66 13.97 -17.39
C HIS A 154 18.24 13.44 -17.23
N GLY A 155 17.60 13.67 -16.08
CA GLY A 155 16.22 13.28 -15.84
C GLY A 155 15.21 14.28 -16.43
N SER A 156 13.95 13.88 -16.46
CA SER A 156 12.86 14.68 -17.03
C SER A 156 11.54 14.53 -16.25
N VAL A 157 10.57 15.37 -16.59
CA VAL A 157 9.20 15.28 -16.07
C VAL A 157 8.49 14.00 -16.46
N GLU A 158 9.00 13.31 -17.48
CA GLU A 158 8.44 12.05 -17.99
C GLU A 158 8.97 10.80 -17.28
N ASP A 159 9.93 10.96 -16.36
CA ASP A 159 10.53 9.83 -15.68
C ASP A 159 9.60 9.24 -14.61
N LEU A 160 9.78 7.96 -14.34
CA LEU A 160 9.12 7.29 -13.23
C LEU A 160 9.55 7.92 -11.90
N ASN A 161 8.60 7.99 -10.98
CA ASN A 161 8.81 8.57 -9.66
C ASN A 161 9.46 9.96 -9.72
N ARG A 162 9.05 10.79 -10.71
CA ARG A 162 9.58 12.15 -10.91
C ARG A 162 9.44 13.06 -9.67
N LEU A 163 8.45 12.76 -8.81
CA LEU A 163 8.20 13.50 -7.57
C LEU A 163 9.00 12.98 -6.36
N GLY A 164 9.75 11.90 -6.52
CA GLY A 164 10.67 11.39 -5.50
C GLY A 164 10.00 10.74 -4.27
N GLY A 165 8.81 10.17 -4.41
CA GLY A 165 8.13 9.46 -3.31
C GLY A 165 8.77 8.12 -3.00
N TRP A 166 8.94 7.79 -1.71
CA TRP A 166 9.49 6.50 -1.25
C TRP A 166 8.45 5.66 -0.52
N LEU A 167 7.63 6.31 0.32
CA LEU A 167 6.58 5.63 1.08
C LEU A 167 5.45 5.10 0.20
N GLY A 168 5.21 5.71 -0.97
CA GLY A 168 4.15 5.33 -1.88
C GLY A 168 4.18 6.16 -3.16
N ALA A 169 3.19 6.01 -4.02
CA ALA A 169 3.12 6.73 -5.29
C ALA A 169 2.54 8.15 -5.09
N LEU A 170 3.30 9.15 -5.52
CA LEU A 170 2.87 10.54 -5.56
C LEU A 170 2.38 10.91 -6.96
N ALA A 171 1.35 11.76 -7.02
CA ALA A 171 0.91 12.38 -8.26
C ALA A 171 0.68 13.88 -8.08
N GLN A 172 0.84 14.64 -9.15
CA GLN A 172 0.52 16.06 -9.20
C GLN A 172 -0.53 16.30 -10.28
N ALA A 173 -1.58 17.05 -9.93
CA ALA A 173 -2.65 17.39 -10.83
C ALA A 173 -3.02 18.87 -10.65
N ASN A 174 -2.91 19.68 -11.70
CA ASN A 174 -3.37 21.06 -11.65
C ASN A 174 -4.85 21.11 -11.23
N ALA A 175 -5.18 22.03 -10.33
CA ALA A 175 -6.50 22.06 -9.70
C ALA A 175 -7.64 22.46 -10.66
N ASP A 176 -7.30 23.13 -11.75
CA ASP A 176 -8.19 23.63 -12.80
C ASP A 176 -8.28 22.71 -14.03
N GLU A 177 -7.55 21.57 -14.03
CA GLU A 177 -7.61 20.60 -15.11
C GLU A 177 -8.46 19.39 -14.72
N SER A 178 -9.11 18.81 -15.72
CA SER A 178 -9.97 17.63 -15.50
C SER A 178 -9.16 16.36 -15.22
N ALA A 179 -9.80 15.38 -14.54
CA ALA A 179 -9.19 14.07 -14.32
C ALA A 179 -8.97 13.26 -15.61
N GLU A 180 -9.44 13.71 -16.77
CA GLU A 180 -9.13 13.10 -18.05
C GLU A 180 -7.74 13.49 -18.55
N VAL A 181 -7.24 14.65 -18.12
CA VAL A 181 -5.94 15.21 -18.54
C VAL A 181 -4.87 14.93 -17.48
N VAL A 182 -5.16 15.18 -16.19
CA VAL A 182 -4.21 15.03 -15.09
C VAL A 182 -4.68 14.00 -14.05
N PRO A 183 -3.76 13.34 -13.33
CA PRO A 183 -2.29 13.45 -13.34
C PRO A 183 -1.65 13.03 -14.66
N PRO A 184 -0.40 13.48 -14.95
CA PRO A 184 0.31 13.12 -16.16
C PRO A 184 0.70 11.63 -16.19
N GLU A 185 1.00 11.12 -17.37
CA GLU A 185 1.28 9.70 -17.58
C GLU A 185 2.49 9.20 -16.79
N SER A 186 3.50 10.01 -16.53
CA SER A 186 4.64 9.66 -15.68
C SER A 186 4.22 9.31 -14.25
N ASP A 187 3.26 10.05 -13.68
CA ASP A 187 2.73 9.77 -12.34
C ASP A 187 1.81 8.53 -12.36
N LEU A 188 1.04 8.34 -13.43
CA LEU A 188 0.20 7.15 -13.60
C LEU A 188 1.05 5.88 -13.78
N ARG A 189 2.15 5.94 -14.55
CA ARG A 189 3.11 4.83 -14.63
C ARG A 189 3.72 4.51 -13.27
N THR A 190 4.05 5.53 -12.48
CA THR A 190 4.54 5.36 -11.10
C THR A 190 3.49 4.66 -10.21
N ALA A 191 2.21 5.01 -10.38
CA ALA A 191 1.12 4.34 -9.67
C ALA A 191 0.94 2.88 -10.10
N ARG A 192 1.09 2.55 -11.40
CA ARG A 192 1.10 1.15 -11.88
C ARG A 192 2.24 0.35 -11.27
N GLU A 193 3.45 0.92 -11.19
CA GLU A 193 4.60 0.27 -10.55
C GLU A 193 4.34 -0.03 -9.07
N LEU A 194 3.69 0.88 -8.33
CA LEU A 194 3.27 0.59 -6.95
C LEU A 194 2.29 -0.59 -6.91
N GLY A 195 1.27 -0.58 -7.77
CA GLY A 195 0.28 -1.65 -7.85
C GLY A 195 0.92 -3.01 -8.15
N ARG A 196 1.77 -3.08 -9.18
CA ARG A 196 2.52 -4.29 -9.55
C ARG A 196 3.36 -4.80 -8.38
N ARG A 197 4.12 -3.90 -7.73
CA ARG A 197 4.95 -4.27 -6.57
C ARG A 197 4.13 -4.83 -5.42
N VAL A 198 2.99 -4.20 -5.08
CA VAL A 198 2.11 -4.71 -4.02
C VAL A 198 1.62 -6.11 -4.36
N ALA A 199 1.22 -6.36 -5.60
CA ALA A 199 0.77 -7.67 -6.05
C ALA A 199 1.87 -8.73 -5.95
N GLU A 200 3.09 -8.43 -6.39
CA GLU A 200 4.25 -9.32 -6.31
C GLU A 200 4.63 -9.64 -4.86
N VAL A 201 4.68 -8.61 -3.99
CA VAL A 201 5.00 -8.79 -2.56
C VAL A 201 3.93 -9.61 -1.86
N THR A 202 2.64 -9.33 -2.12
CA THR A 202 1.52 -10.07 -1.53
C THR A 202 1.56 -11.54 -1.98
N SER A 203 1.79 -11.78 -3.27
CA SER A 203 1.91 -13.14 -3.81
C SER A 203 3.09 -13.90 -3.20
N ALA A 204 4.24 -13.24 -3.02
CA ALA A 204 5.40 -13.83 -2.37
C ALA A 204 5.14 -14.13 -0.89
N PHE A 205 4.50 -13.20 -0.17
CA PHE A 205 4.16 -13.35 1.24
C PHE A 205 3.19 -14.51 1.47
N ARG A 206 2.17 -14.67 0.61
CA ARG A 206 1.21 -15.77 0.68
C ARG A 206 1.82 -17.14 0.41
N ARG A 207 2.79 -17.23 -0.50
CA ARG A 207 3.51 -18.50 -0.76
C ARG A 207 4.32 -18.99 0.44
N GLY A 208 4.62 -18.11 1.39
CA GLY A 208 5.51 -18.43 2.51
C GLY A 208 6.97 -18.62 2.10
N PRO A 209 7.86 -18.95 3.03
CA PRO A 209 9.24 -19.27 2.72
C PRO A 209 9.29 -20.49 1.78
N ALA A 210 10.12 -20.41 0.74
CA ALA A 210 10.37 -21.57 -0.11
C ALA A 210 10.79 -22.76 0.79
N THR A 211 10.16 -23.91 0.60
CA THR A 211 10.53 -25.15 1.29
C THR A 211 11.87 -25.67 0.71
N GLY A 212 12.95 -24.91 0.97
CA GLY A 212 14.31 -25.33 0.75
C GLY A 212 14.87 -26.04 1.98
N PRO A 213 15.96 -26.80 1.87
CA PRO A 213 16.62 -27.36 3.05
C PRO A 213 16.91 -26.23 4.04
N ALA A 214 16.64 -26.48 5.33
CA ALA A 214 16.94 -25.53 6.38
C ALA A 214 18.38 -25.01 6.24
N PRO A 215 18.65 -23.71 6.40
CA PRO A 215 20.03 -23.21 6.40
C PRO A 215 20.82 -24.04 7.41
N ALA A 216 22.01 -24.51 6.98
CA ALA A 216 22.91 -25.23 7.88
C ALA A 216 23.07 -24.39 9.16
N ALA A 217 22.97 -25.05 10.32
CA ALA A 217 23.13 -24.37 11.60
C ALA A 217 24.43 -23.55 11.55
N ALA A 218 24.33 -22.28 11.95
CA ALA A 218 25.49 -21.41 12.09
C ALA A 218 26.51 -22.14 13.00
N PRO A 219 27.84 -22.12 12.67
CA PRO A 219 28.84 -22.70 13.54
C PRO A 219 28.68 -22.08 14.93
N GLU A 220 28.66 -22.95 15.95
CA GLU A 220 28.61 -22.49 17.35
C GLU A 220 29.79 -21.56 17.59
N ASP A 221 29.49 -20.38 18.10
CA ASP A 221 30.52 -19.40 18.50
C ASP A 221 31.46 -20.06 19.51
N THR A 222 32.67 -20.31 19.07
CA THR A 222 33.75 -20.71 20.00
C THR A 222 33.95 -19.54 20.96
N PRO A 223 33.84 -19.72 22.29
CA PRO A 223 34.04 -18.64 23.24
C PRO A 223 35.44 -18.06 23.06
N ALA A 224 35.51 -16.76 22.79
CA ALA A 224 36.77 -16.04 22.70
C ALA A 224 37.56 -16.24 23.97
N ALA A 225 38.74 -16.84 23.82
CA ALA A 225 39.69 -17.01 24.91
C ALA A 225 39.98 -15.64 25.55
N ALA A 226 39.77 -15.54 26.87
CA ALA A 226 40.08 -14.35 27.63
C ALA A 226 41.54 -13.98 27.45
N LEU A 227 41.83 -12.81 26.87
CA LEU A 227 43.16 -12.21 26.90
C LEU A 227 43.42 -11.77 28.35
N ALA A 228 44.08 -12.64 29.11
CA ALA A 228 44.77 -12.28 30.29
C ALA A 228 46.20 -11.85 29.91
N GLY A 229 46.57 -10.59 30.24
CA GLY A 229 47.89 -10.03 30.00
C GLY A 229 47.86 -8.55 30.43
#